data_54b48c43a61b19c256f336c12225de3f
#
_entry.id   54b48c43a61b19c256f336c12225de3f
#
_cell.length_a   1.000
_cell.length_b   1.000
_cell.length_c   1.000
_cell.angle_alpha   90.00
_cell.angle_beta   90.00
_cell.angle_gamma   90.00
#
_symmetry.space_group_name_H-M   'P 1'
#
loop_
_entity.id
_entity.type
_entity.pdbx_description
1 polymer ?
#
loop_
_entity_poly.entity_id
_entity_poly.type
_entity_poly.pdbx_seq_one_letter_code
_entity_poly.pdbx_strand_id
1 'polypeptide(L)'
;MFLAAGLAASAGAWGQTCDVSSPTLAFGVYSPLAVTPSRVSTTVTVTCRATLALLISYRILLSAGNSGNVQDRWMASGTNRLRYNLYTDPSYSTVWDNTNGVTGTILLTLLLLNGSDTKIIYGNIPAQQFVPAATYTDSLLITISY
;
A
#
# COMPACT_ATOMS: atom_id res chain seq x y z
N MET A 1 -7.72 -6.06 11.55
CA MET A 1 -7.82 -5.40 10.23
C MET A 1 -6.98 -6.19 9.24
N PHE A 2 -7.58 -6.60 8.14
CA PHE A 2 -6.87 -7.30 7.06
C PHE A 2 -6.93 -6.44 5.80
N LEU A 3 -5.77 -6.21 5.19
CA LEU A 3 -5.65 -5.58 3.89
C LEU A 3 -5.48 -6.70 2.85
N ALA A 4 -6.48 -6.93 2.02
CA ALA A 4 -6.33 -7.82 0.87
C ALA A 4 -5.80 -6.98 -0.30
N ALA A 5 -4.64 -7.36 -0.82
CA ALA A 5 -4.07 -6.75 -2.02
C ALA A 5 -4.41 -7.63 -3.23
N GLY A 6 -5.19 -7.08 -4.14
CA GLY A 6 -5.32 -7.64 -5.48
C GLY A 6 -4.13 -7.19 -6.34
N LEU A 7 -3.55 -8.09 -7.12
CA LEU A 7 -2.48 -7.77 -8.05
C LEU A 7 -3.05 -7.48 -9.44
N ALA A 8 -2.73 -6.30 -9.97
CA ALA A 8 -2.84 -6.02 -11.40
C ALA A 8 -1.45 -5.68 -11.92
N ALA A 9 -0.90 -6.52 -12.79
CA ALA A 9 0.35 -6.27 -13.47
C ALA A 9 0.09 -5.94 -14.93
N SER A 10 0.67 -4.84 -15.41
CA SER A 10 0.73 -4.55 -16.85
C SER A 10 2.03 -5.15 -17.41
N ALA A 11 1.94 -6.00 -18.42
CA ALA A 11 3.11 -6.58 -19.06
C ALA A 11 3.85 -5.53 -19.89
N GLY A 12 5.12 -5.29 -19.58
CA GLY A 12 6.01 -4.46 -20.39
C GLY A 12 6.42 -5.17 -21.69
N ALA A 13 6.69 -4.38 -22.74
CA ALA A 13 6.87 -4.85 -24.12
C ALA A 13 8.19 -5.61 -24.43
N TRP A 14 9.09 -5.86 -23.47
CA TRP A 14 10.46 -6.35 -23.72
C TRP A 14 10.88 -7.53 -22.84
N GLY A 15 9.97 -8.47 -22.58
CA GLY A 15 10.30 -9.67 -21.79
C GLY A 15 10.65 -9.36 -20.33
N GLN A 16 10.31 -8.20 -19.82
CA GLN A 16 10.40 -7.85 -18.42
C GLN A 16 9.07 -8.11 -17.71
N THR A 17 9.14 -8.56 -16.47
CA THR A 17 7.97 -8.76 -15.60
C THR A 17 8.28 -8.23 -14.22
N CYS A 18 7.34 -7.50 -13.64
CA CYS A 18 7.42 -7.06 -12.24
C CYS A 18 6.19 -7.53 -11.46
N ASP A 19 6.44 -8.04 -10.28
CA ASP A 19 5.43 -8.45 -9.32
C ASP A 19 5.51 -7.55 -8.09
N VAL A 20 4.37 -7.31 -7.45
CA VAL A 20 4.30 -6.58 -6.19
C VAL A 20 3.69 -7.47 -5.13
N SER A 21 4.31 -7.51 -3.96
CA SER A 21 3.79 -8.20 -2.78
C SER A 21 3.69 -7.26 -1.62
N SER A 22 2.61 -7.37 -0.86
CA SER A 22 2.41 -6.61 0.37
C SER A 22 1.79 -7.52 1.42
N PRO A 23 2.36 -7.56 2.63
CA PRO A 23 1.71 -8.23 3.73
C PRO A 23 0.45 -7.47 4.16
N THR A 24 -0.39 -8.14 4.91
CA THR A 24 -1.53 -7.51 5.58
C THR A 24 -1.05 -6.41 6.54
N LEU A 25 -1.64 -5.22 6.44
CA LEU A 25 -1.43 -4.15 7.40
C LEU A 25 -2.43 -4.31 8.55
N ALA A 26 -1.95 -4.63 9.75
CA ALA A 26 -2.77 -4.82 10.94
C ALA A 26 -2.53 -3.68 11.94
N PHE A 27 -3.57 -2.88 12.21
CA PHE A 27 -3.49 -1.79 13.20
C PHE A 27 -3.60 -2.28 14.66
N GLY A 28 -3.98 -3.56 14.85
CA GLY A 28 -4.22 -4.08 16.19
C GLY A 28 -5.53 -3.56 16.81
N VAL A 29 -5.56 -3.45 18.13
CA VAL A 29 -6.73 -2.96 18.85
C VAL A 29 -6.75 -1.44 18.83
N TYR A 30 -7.86 -0.87 18.35
CA TYR A 30 -8.11 0.58 18.39
C TYR A 30 -8.93 0.92 19.64
N SER A 31 -8.48 1.93 20.39
CA SER A 31 -9.22 2.48 21.54
C SER A 31 -9.85 3.82 21.18
N PRO A 32 -11.20 3.94 21.18
CA PRO A 32 -11.88 5.20 20.89
C PRO A 32 -11.57 6.32 21.91
N LEU A 33 -11.13 5.97 23.10
CA LEU A 33 -10.81 6.93 24.16
C LEU A 33 -9.35 7.40 24.13
N ALA A 34 -8.51 6.77 23.32
CA ALA A 34 -7.11 7.18 23.19
C ALA A 34 -7.02 8.58 22.58
N VAL A 35 -6.17 9.43 23.17
CA VAL A 35 -5.92 10.79 22.69
C VAL A 35 -4.82 10.84 21.62
N THR A 36 -4.14 9.72 21.39
CA THR A 36 -3.10 9.59 20.37
C THR A 36 -3.59 8.71 19.22
N PRO A 37 -3.21 9.01 17.98
CA PRO A 37 -3.55 8.16 16.84
C PRO A 37 -2.88 6.78 16.92
N SER A 38 -3.52 5.78 16.34
CA SER A 38 -2.94 4.45 16.16
C SER A 38 -2.14 4.42 14.85
N ARG A 39 -0.86 4.10 14.94
CA ARG A 39 0.10 4.15 13.84
C ARG A 39 0.80 2.82 13.68
N VAL A 40 0.91 2.35 12.45
CA VAL A 40 1.64 1.14 12.07
C VAL A 40 2.32 1.35 10.73
N SER A 41 3.31 0.50 10.44
CA SER A 41 3.93 0.48 9.11
C SER A 41 4.06 -0.94 8.61
N THR A 42 4.07 -1.11 7.30
CA THR A 42 4.39 -2.36 6.63
C THR A 42 5.19 -2.07 5.37
N THR A 43 5.71 -3.11 4.74
CA THR A 43 6.51 -2.98 3.53
C THR A 43 5.75 -3.54 2.32
N VAL A 44 5.93 -2.89 1.19
CA VAL A 44 5.57 -3.42 -0.12
C VAL A 44 6.85 -3.67 -0.90
N THR A 45 7.00 -4.88 -1.45
CA THR A 45 8.18 -5.29 -2.21
C THR A 45 7.82 -5.44 -3.67
N VAL A 46 8.57 -4.78 -4.53
CA VAL A 46 8.53 -4.96 -5.98
C VAL A 46 9.68 -5.87 -6.37
N THR A 47 9.39 -6.92 -7.11
CA THR A 47 10.40 -7.82 -7.68
C THR A 47 10.26 -7.83 -9.18
N CYS A 48 11.32 -7.45 -9.88
CA CYS A 48 11.36 -7.44 -11.34
C CYS A 48 12.35 -8.47 -11.88
N ARG A 49 12.01 -9.03 -13.03
CA ARG A 49 12.85 -9.96 -13.79
C ARG A 49 12.88 -9.55 -15.25
N ALA A 50 14.00 -9.79 -15.90
CA ALA A 50 14.15 -9.55 -17.33
C ALA A 50 15.12 -10.57 -17.95
N THR A 51 15.10 -10.66 -19.29
CA THR A 51 16.02 -11.49 -20.06
C THR A 51 17.31 -10.77 -20.44
N LEU A 52 17.33 -9.44 -20.27
CA LEU A 52 18.45 -8.55 -20.60
C LEU A 52 18.75 -7.65 -19.40
N ALA A 53 20.01 -7.18 -19.32
CA ALA A 53 20.38 -6.14 -18.39
C ALA A 53 19.69 -4.83 -18.75
N LEU A 54 18.96 -4.23 -17.79
CA LEU A 54 18.26 -2.95 -17.98
C LEU A 54 17.93 -2.28 -16.65
N LEU A 55 17.65 -0.98 -16.72
CA LEU A 55 17.08 -0.21 -15.62
C LEU A 55 15.56 -0.17 -15.77
N ILE A 56 14.86 -0.72 -14.80
CA ILE A 56 13.39 -0.73 -14.76
C ILE A 56 12.93 0.39 -13.85
N SER A 57 12.18 1.34 -14.39
CA SER A 57 11.45 2.33 -13.60
C SER A 57 10.04 1.82 -13.34
N TYR A 58 9.56 1.96 -12.12
CA TYR A 58 8.22 1.51 -11.76
C TYR A 58 7.50 2.54 -10.89
N ARG A 59 6.19 2.37 -10.80
CA ARG A 59 5.31 3.16 -9.94
C ARG A 59 4.31 2.24 -9.25
N ILE A 60 4.10 2.45 -7.95
CA ILE A 60 3.13 1.73 -7.14
C ILE A 60 1.98 2.66 -6.81
N LEU A 61 0.77 2.25 -7.13
CA LEU A 61 -0.48 2.97 -6.83
C LEU A 61 -1.29 2.19 -5.80
N LEU A 62 -1.95 2.89 -4.89
CA LEU A 62 -2.89 2.32 -3.92
C LEU A 62 -4.29 2.85 -4.17
N SER A 63 -5.26 1.95 -4.28
CA SER A 63 -6.67 2.32 -4.42
C SER A 63 -7.24 2.99 -3.17
N ALA A 64 -8.43 3.53 -3.30
CA ALA A 64 -9.18 4.14 -2.20
C ALA A 64 -9.84 3.11 -1.26
N GLY A 65 -9.86 1.82 -1.63
CA GLY A 65 -10.60 0.80 -0.88
C GLY A 65 -12.11 1.04 -0.89
N ASN A 66 -12.77 0.68 0.19
CA ASN A 66 -14.23 0.80 0.35
C ASN A 66 -14.74 2.24 0.23
N SER A 67 -13.90 3.23 0.52
CA SER A 67 -14.32 4.64 0.56
C SER A 67 -14.53 5.26 -0.82
N GLY A 68 -13.82 4.78 -1.84
CA GLY A 68 -13.77 5.43 -3.15
C GLY A 68 -12.99 6.76 -3.17
N ASN A 69 -12.44 7.20 -2.02
CA ASN A 69 -11.69 8.45 -1.90
C ASN A 69 -10.37 8.22 -1.16
N VAL A 70 -9.24 8.39 -1.85
CA VAL A 70 -7.90 8.18 -1.29
C VAL A 70 -7.57 9.14 -0.13
N GLN A 71 -8.22 10.31 -0.06
CA GLN A 71 -8.00 11.26 1.01
C GLN A 71 -8.82 10.95 2.26
N ASP A 72 -9.86 10.12 2.16
CA ASP A 72 -10.74 9.77 3.27
C ASP A 72 -11.05 8.26 3.25
N ARG A 73 -10.04 7.44 3.43
CA ARG A 73 -10.21 5.98 3.53
C ARG A 73 -10.87 5.59 4.84
N TRP A 74 -11.68 4.56 4.80
CA TRP A 74 -12.28 3.98 6.00
C TRP A 74 -12.40 2.45 5.88
N MET A 75 -12.24 1.81 7.03
CA MET A 75 -12.56 0.40 7.23
C MET A 75 -14.00 0.26 7.65
N ALA A 76 -14.65 -0.83 7.25
CA ALA A 76 -16.03 -1.13 7.56
C ALA A 76 -16.19 -2.29 8.54
N SER A 77 -17.22 -2.21 9.35
CA SER A 77 -17.84 -3.32 10.05
C SER A 77 -19.37 -3.15 9.98
N GLY A 78 -20.01 -3.86 9.04
CA GLY A 78 -21.39 -3.58 8.70
C GLY A 78 -21.56 -2.15 8.18
N THR A 79 -22.40 -1.36 8.85
CA THR A 79 -22.63 0.06 8.53
C THR A 79 -21.67 1.01 9.26
N ASN A 80 -20.90 0.51 10.22
CA ASN A 80 -19.95 1.30 10.99
C ASN A 80 -18.66 1.52 10.19
N ARG A 81 -18.07 2.70 10.36
CA ARG A 81 -16.87 3.12 9.65
C ARG A 81 -15.81 3.61 10.61
N LEU A 82 -14.59 3.13 10.45
CA LEU A 82 -13.41 3.59 11.17
C LEU A 82 -12.46 4.23 10.14
N ARG A 83 -12.25 5.53 10.24
CA ARG A 83 -11.39 6.27 9.31
C ARG A 83 -9.93 5.96 9.55
N TYR A 84 -9.18 5.83 8.48
CA TYR A 84 -7.73 5.69 8.49
C TYR A 84 -7.15 6.30 7.21
N ASN A 85 -5.83 6.41 7.13
CA ASN A 85 -5.19 6.62 5.83
C ASN A 85 -3.80 5.99 5.78
N LEU A 86 -3.25 5.93 4.56
CA LEU A 86 -1.94 5.38 4.24
C LEU A 86 -1.08 6.47 3.63
N TYR A 87 0.17 6.54 4.05
CA TYR A 87 1.10 7.61 3.72
C TYR A 87 2.40 7.05 3.17
N THR A 88 3.09 7.88 2.39
CA THR A 88 4.38 7.55 1.79
C THR A 88 5.56 7.91 2.70
N ASP A 89 5.30 8.67 3.76
CA ASP A 89 6.32 9.25 4.63
C ASP A 89 6.00 9.06 6.12
N PRO A 90 7.03 9.00 6.99
CA PRO A 90 6.86 8.78 8.42
C PRO A 90 6.29 10.00 9.18
N SER A 91 6.18 11.16 8.53
CA SER A 91 5.52 12.34 9.10
C SER A 91 4.02 12.36 8.84
N TYR A 92 3.50 11.39 8.06
CA TYR A 92 2.08 11.26 7.70
C TYR A 92 1.53 12.51 6.97
N SER A 93 2.35 13.09 6.09
CA SER A 93 2.03 14.32 5.36
C SER A 93 1.53 14.06 3.94
N THR A 94 2.02 13.00 3.28
CA THR A 94 1.71 12.69 1.89
C THR A 94 0.93 11.39 1.80
N VAL A 95 -0.35 11.49 1.46
CA VAL A 95 -1.22 10.31 1.25
C VAL A 95 -0.72 9.50 0.05
N TRP A 96 -0.61 8.19 0.22
CA TRP A 96 -0.32 7.29 -0.89
C TRP A 96 -1.58 7.09 -1.73
N ASP A 97 -1.57 7.62 -2.93
CA ASP A 97 -2.74 7.72 -3.80
C ASP A 97 -2.72 6.73 -4.98
N ASN A 98 -3.76 6.79 -5.78
CA ASN A 98 -3.96 6.00 -6.99
C ASN A 98 -3.63 6.76 -8.29
N THR A 99 -2.98 7.91 -8.19
CA THR A 99 -2.65 8.78 -9.34
C THR A 99 -1.15 8.97 -9.45
N ASN A 100 -0.52 9.50 -8.40
CA ASN A 100 0.92 9.77 -8.37
C ASN A 100 1.70 8.57 -7.83
N GLY A 101 1.20 7.96 -6.75
CA GLY A 101 1.81 6.79 -6.13
C GLY A 101 3.24 7.01 -5.64
N VAL A 102 3.99 5.92 -5.55
CA VAL A 102 5.41 5.92 -5.20
C VAL A 102 6.22 5.31 -6.34
N THR A 103 7.27 5.97 -6.74
CA THR A 103 8.16 5.53 -7.82
C THR A 103 9.44 4.92 -7.28
N GLY A 104 10.06 4.07 -8.08
CA GLY A 104 11.36 3.50 -7.82
C GLY A 104 12.02 2.99 -9.09
N THR A 105 13.25 2.50 -8.94
CA THR A 105 14.01 1.90 -10.02
C THR A 105 14.70 0.64 -9.54
N ILE A 106 14.78 -0.36 -10.42
CA ILE A 106 15.53 -1.60 -10.20
C ILE A 106 16.52 -1.77 -11.35
N LEU A 107 17.81 -1.85 -11.01
CA LEU A 107 18.86 -2.11 -11.99
C LEU A 107 19.11 -3.62 -12.09
N LEU A 108 18.90 -4.18 -13.27
CA LEU A 108 19.23 -5.54 -13.62
C LEU A 108 20.53 -5.56 -14.43
N THR A 109 21.44 -6.46 -14.06
CA THR A 109 22.72 -6.64 -14.74
C THR A 109 22.77 -7.99 -15.45
N LEU A 110 23.77 -8.22 -16.31
CA LEU A 110 23.97 -9.51 -16.97
C LEU A 110 24.20 -10.69 -16.00
N LEU A 111 24.69 -10.39 -14.80
CA LEU A 111 24.89 -11.38 -13.73
C LEU A 111 23.68 -11.52 -12.83
N LEU A 112 22.77 -10.54 -12.82
CA LEU A 112 21.61 -10.50 -11.94
C LEU A 112 20.40 -10.01 -12.74
N LEU A 113 19.66 -10.95 -13.33
CA LEU A 113 18.48 -10.69 -14.16
C LEU A 113 17.17 -10.64 -13.35
N ASN A 114 17.27 -10.59 -12.04
CA ASN A 114 16.20 -10.31 -11.12
C ASN A 114 16.65 -9.30 -10.06
N GLY A 115 15.73 -8.53 -9.54
CA GLY A 115 16.00 -7.55 -8.51
C GLY A 115 14.74 -7.15 -7.78
N SER A 116 14.91 -6.63 -6.57
CA SER A 116 13.81 -6.20 -5.72
C SER A 116 14.07 -4.81 -5.15
N ASP A 117 12.99 -4.07 -4.93
CA ASP A 117 13.00 -2.82 -4.17
C ASP A 117 11.83 -2.82 -3.18
N THR A 118 12.01 -2.20 -2.04
CA THR A 118 11.04 -2.19 -0.95
C THR A 118 10.66 -0.77 -0.59
N LYS A 119 9.36 -0.52 -0.47
CA LYS A 119 8.81 0.76 -0.01
C LYS A 119 8.03 0.53 1.29
N ILE A 120 7.99 1.55 2.16
CA ILE A 120 7.26 1.48 3.42
C ILE A 120 5.91 2.17 3.25
N ILE A 121 4.86 1.50 3.70
CA ILE A 121 3.52 2.08 3.86
C ILE A 121 3.36 2.48 5.32
N TYR A 122 3.03 3.73 5.58
CA TYR A 122 2.74 4.26 6.90
C TYR A 122 1.24 4.39 7.09
N GLY A 123 0.67 3.61 8.01
CA GLY A 123 -0.75 3.62 8.31
C GLY A 123 -1.06 4.44 9.56
N ASN A 124 -2.14 5.21 9.51
CA ASN A 124 -2.59 6.03 10.63
C ASN A 124 -4.10 5.97 10.79
N ILE A 125 -4.56 5.62 11.98
CA ILE A 125 -5.94 5.79 12.42
C ILE A 125 -5.99 7.01 13.35
N PRO A 126 -6.73 8.08 13.01
CA PRO A 126 -6.91 9.22 13.90
C PRO A 126 -7.48 8.83 15.26
N ALA A 127 -7.08 9.54 16.29
CA ALA A 127 -7.57 9.33 17.65
C ALA A 127 -9.06 9.71 17.80
N GLN A 128 -9.68 9.24 18.87
CA GLN A 128 -11.00 9.68 19.32
C GLN A 128 -12.13 9.48 18.32
N GLN A 129 -12.13 8.40 17.57
CA GLN A 129 -13.26 7.98 16.75
C GLN A 129 -14.16 7.04 17.58
N PHE A 130 -15.32 7.51 17.92
CA PHE A 130 -16.28 6.76 18.75
C PHE A 130 -17.06 5.77 17.88
N VAL A 131 -16.49 4.59 17.68
CA VAL A 131 -17.07 3.49 16.90
C VAL A 131 -17.31 2.28 17.81
N PRO A 132 -18.33 1.45 17.53
CA PRO A 132 -18.58 0.22 18.29
C PRO A 132 -17.40 -0.75 18.24
N ALA A 133 -17.26 -1.57 19.29
CA ALA A 133 -16.28 -2.64 19.30
C ALA A 133 -16.67 -3.69 18.25
N ALA A 134 -15.81 -3.84 17.23
CA ALA A 134 -16.03 -4.78 16.13
C ALA A 134 -14.71 -4.97 15.35
N THR A 135 -14.71 -5.91 14.42
CA THR A 135 -13.62 -6.07 13.46
C THR A 135 -13.88 -5.17 12.26
N TYR A 136 -13.00 -4.20 12.04
CA TYR A 136 -13.04 -3.27 10.91
C TYR A 136 -12.02 -3.70 9.85
N THR A 137 -12.46 -3.78 8.60
CA THR A 137 -11.64 -4.20 7.48
C THR A 137 -11.81 -3.28 6.27
N ASP A 138 -10.76 -3.19 5.46
CA ASP A 138 -10.78 -2.61 4.13
C ASP A 138 -9.94 -3.47 3.20
N SER A 139 -10.22 -3.40 1.91
CA SER A 139 -9.47 -4.09 0.87
C SER A 139 -9.02 -3.08 -0.17
N LEU A 140 -7.70 -3.00 -0.36
CA LEU A 140 -7.10 -2.11 -1.34
C LEU A 140 -6.47 -2.89 -2.48
N LEU A 141 -6.57 -2.34 -3.67
CA LEU A 141 -5.82 -2.80 -4.84
C LEU A 141 -4.47 -2.08 -4.86
N ILE A 142 -3.40 -2.87 -4.95
CA ILE A 142 -2.05 -2.37 -5.25
C ILE A 142 -1.81 -2.60 -6.73
N THR A 143 -1.52 -1.53 -7.45
CA THR A 143 -1.19 -1.58 -8.88
C THR A 143 0.26 -1.18 -9.09
N ILE A 144 1.00 -2.01 -9.83
CA ILE A 144 2.33 -1.66 -10.31
C ILE A 144 2.29 -1.35 -11.80
N SER A 145 2.93 -0.26 -12.17
CA SER A 145 3.15 0.17 -13.56
C SER A 145 4.65 0.28 -13.81
N TYR A 146 5.17 -0.31 -14.91
CA TYR A 146 6.59 -0.37 -15.28
C TYR A 146 6.80 -0.40 -16.79
#